data_8ceb0c26039fa46de4ce93c11253003f
#
_entry.id   8ceb0c26039fa46de4ce93c11253003f
#
_cell.length_a   1.000
_cell.length_b   1.000
_cell.length_c   1.000
_cell.angle_alpha   90.00
_cell.angle_beta   90.00
_cell.angle_gamma   90.00
#
_symmetry.space_group_name_H-M   'P 1'
#
loop_
_entity.id
_entity.type
_entity.pdbx_description
1 polymer ?
#
loop_
_entity_poly.entity_id
_entity_poly.type
_entity_poly.pdbx_seq_one_letter_code
_entity_poly.pdbx_strand_id
1 'polypeptide(L)'
;MSITAADRTKIIAVTVAMFDKAPDTAYLSSLVDTVAGGTSVLALAETLTATDAYKAIYPTMMSNTEWATKLLDNLVGTTVSAAEKTWGINTLVGMLNGGTSRGAVIYEAAVALNALDTSNAGWGTAAAMVQNKIAVASYYSVTQLKQGTGDLQDVLSTVTSTAASVTAAKAAIDAPAASTAATFALTANATSVDEGATAYYTLATTNVAAGTQYSWTITGVSSADVVGGELAGTATIDADGNAIVGVSLVNDTLTEGSETMTLTVASQATGVTVADTSLTAAAATVATATYALTANATSVNEGATAYYTLATTNVAAGTQYSWSVTGVSSADVVGGLLAGTATIDANGDAIIGVSLV
;
A
#
# COMPACT_ATOMS: atom_id res chain seq x y z
N MET A 1 -21.95 31.77 36.99
CA MET A 1 -23.07 32.46 36.30
C MET A 1 -23.12 31.96 34.89
N SER A 2 -24.29 31.82 34.28
CA SER A 2 -24.34 31.50 32.83
C SER A 2 -24.06 32.78 32.05
N ILE A 3 -23.18 32.72 31.03
CA ILE A 3 -22.95 33.85 30.12
C ILE A 3 -24.16 34.06 29.19
N THR A 4 -24.33 35.29 28.69
CA THR A 4 -25.36 35.57 27.69
C THR A 4 -24.96 35.05 26.30
N ALA A 5 -25.94 34.84 25.39
CA ALA A 5 -25.66 34.53 24.00
C ALA A 5 -24.84 35.66 23.33
N ALA A 6 -25.07 36.91 23.71
CA ALA A 6 -24.31 38.06 23.25
C ALA A 6 -22.82 37.98 23.63
N ASP A 7 -22.51 37.58 24.88
CA ASP A 7 -21.13 37.46 25.32
C ASP A 7 -20.41 36.30 24.63
N ARG A 8 -21.11 35.18 24.41
CA ARG A 8 -20.57 34.08 23.60
C ARG A 8 -20.25 34.53 22.16
N THR A 9 -21.13 35.29 21.53
CA THR A 9 -20.90 35.87 20.22
C THR A 9 -19.67 36.78 20.21
N LYS A 10 -19.48 37.63 21.26
CA LYS A 10 -18.29 38.46 21.38
C LYS A 10 -17.00 37.65 21.56
N ILE A 11 -17.05 36.55 22.34
CA ILE A 11 -15.90 35.62 22.48
C ILE A 11 -15.51 35.06 21.12
N ILE A 12 -16.49 34.56 20.35
CA ILE A 12 -16.25 34.05 18.98
C ILE A 12 -15.73 35.19 18.08
N ALA A 13 -16.29 36.38 18.14
CA ALA A 13 -15.85 37.51 17.35
C ALA A 13 -14.37 37.88 17.63
N VAL A 14 -13.95 37.85 18.88
CA VAL A 14 -12.56 38.11 19.29
C VAL A 14 -11.63 37.01 18.76
N THR A 15 -12.01 35.75 18.87
CA THR A 15 -11.18 34.66 18.35
C THR A 15 -11.07 34.69 16.81
N VAL A 16 -12.16 34.96 16.10
CA VAL A 16 -12.15 35.18 14.65
C VAL A 16 -11.27 36.36 14.26
N ALA A 17 -11.37 37.52 14.99
CA ALA A 17 -10.57 38.70 14.70
C ALA A 17 -9.07 38.47 14.95
N MET A 18 -8.71 37.73 16.00
CA MET A 18 -7.31 37.47 16.36
C MET A 18 -6.64 36.46 15.45
N PHE A 19 -7.33 35.37 15.12
CA PHE A 19 -6.72 34.18 14.56
C PHE A 19 -7.20 33.86 13.15
N ASP A 20 -8.27 34.49 12.68
CA ASP A 20 -9.01 34.13 11.46
C ASP A 20 -9.42 32.66 11.44
N LYS A 21 -9.74 32.11 12.60
CA LYS A 21 -10.08 30.70 12.83
C LYS A 21 -11.25 30.57 13.78
N ALA A 22 -11.97 29.46 13.68
CA ALA A 22 -13.01 29.10 14.64
C ALA A 22 -12.40 28.38 15.86
N PRO A 23 -12.81 28.71 17.10
CA PRO A 23 -12.47 27.86 18.25
C PRO A 23 -13.18 26.52 18.11
N ASP A 24 -12.57 25.40 18.53
CA ASP A 24 -13.30 24.17 18.69
C ASP A 24 -14.26 24.23 19.90
N THR A 25 -15.10 23.23 20.07
CA THR A 25 -16.11 23.23 21.14
C THR A 25 -15.48 23.24 22.53
N ALA A 26 -14.39 22.49 22.75
CA ALA A 26 -13.72 22.41 24.05
C ALA A 26 -13.02 23.71 24.38
N TYR A 27 -12.32 24.30 23.41
CA TYR A 27 -11.65 25.59 23.58
C TYR A 27 -12.67 26.72 23.81
N LEU A 28 -13.74 26.78 22.99
CA LEU A 28 -14.80 27.76 23.25
C LEU A 28 -15.39 27.60 24.65
N SER A 29 -15.60 26.38 25.13
CA SER A 29 -16.10 26.14 26.48
C SER A 29 -15.17 26.72 27.54
N SER A 30 -13.85 26.52 27.41
CA SER A 30 -12.87 27.08 28.35
C SER A 30 -12.86 28.59 28.38
N LEU A 31 -13.02 29.25 27.21
CA LEU A 31 -13.13 30.70 27.11
C LEU A 31 -14.45 31.23 27.77
N VAL A 32 -15.55 30.51 27.54
CA VAL A 32 -16.85 30.76 28.15
C VAL A 32 -16.78 30.65 29.67
N ASP A 33 -16.14 29.60 30.19
CA ASP A 33 -15.98 29.39 31.64
C ASP A 33 -15.14 30.51 32.29
N THR A 34 -14.11 30.98 31.58
CA THR A 34 -13.31 32.14 32.03
C THR A 34 -14.18 33.40 32.21
N VAL A 35 -15.07 33.66 31.24
CA VAL A 35 -15.98 34.82 31.32
C VAL A 35 -17.07 34.57 32.35
N ALA A 36 -17.62 33.37 32.49
CA ALA A 36 -18.57 32.96 33.51
C ALA A 36 -18.00 33.11 34.94
N GLY A 37 -16.67 32.96 35.09
CA GLY A 37 -15.92 33.16 36.32
C GLY A 37 -15.72 34.63 36.69
N GLY A 38 -16.22 35.59 35.89
CA GLY A 38 -16.19 37.02 36.18
C GLY A 38 -15.20 37.84 35.36
N THR A 39 -14.43 37.22 34.45
CA THR A 39 -13.56 37.93 33.52
C THR A 39 -14.41 38.57 32.42
N SER A 40 -14.20 39.85 32.11
CA SER A 40 -14.90 40.46 30.97
C SER A 40 -14.35 39.94 29.64
N VAL A 41 -15.15 39.97 28.56
CA VAL A 41 -14.67 39.55 27.21
C VAL A 41 -13.51 40.45 26.74
N LEU A 42 -13.48 41.72 27.16
CA LEU A 42 -12.35 42.59 26.92
C LEU A 42 -11.06 42.10 27.61
N ALA A 43 -11.14 41.75 28.89
CA ALA A 43 -9.99 41.22 29.63
C ALA A 43 -9.56 39.84 29.10
N LEU A 44 -10.51 39.03 28.61
CA LEU A 44 -10.19 37.81 27.90
C LEU A 44 -9.39 38.09 26.63
N ALA A 45 -9.80 39.07 25.81
CA ALA A 45 -9.07 39.47 24.62
C ALA A 45 -7.63 39.90 24.95
N GLU A 46 -7.42 40.59 26.04
CA GLU A 46 -6.08 40.96 26.54
C GLU A 46 -5.25 39.75 26.92
N THR A 47 -5.84 38.79 27.63
CA THR A 47 -5.18 37.53 28.01
C THR A 47 -4.76 36.72 26.79
N LEU A 48 -5.60 36.64 25.75
CA LEU A 48 -5.31 35.90 24.51
C LEU A 48 -4.08 36.48 23.77
N THR A 49 -3.77 37.76 23.92
CA THR A 49 -2.54 38.35 23.32
C THR A 49 -1.24 37.81 23.92
N ALA A 50 -1.29 37.19 25.08
CA ALA A 50 -0.13 36.55 25.71
C ALA A 50 0.15 35.11 25.19
N THR A 51 -0.77 34.52 24.46
CA THR A 51 -0.66 33.12 23.96
C THR A 51 0.39 33.02 22.86
N ASP A 52 0.98 31.81 22.71
CA ASP A 52 1.94 31.53 21.64
C ASP A 52 1.26 31.58 20.27
N ALA A 53 0.00 31.13 20.17
CA ALA A 53 -0.80 31.21 18.94
C ALA A 53 -0.93 32.66 18.45
N TYR A 54 -1.19 33.59 19.35
CA TYR A 54 -1.24 35.02 19.00
C TYR A 54 0.14 35.56 18.59
N LYS A 55 1.19 35.26 19.37
CA LYS A 55 2.56 35.73 19.08
C LYS A 55 3.13 35.19 17.78
N ALA A 56 2.68 34.03 17.35
CA ALA A 56 3.03 33.46 16.03
C ALA A 56 2.48 34.32 14.88
N ILE A 57 1.29 34.94 15.05
CA ILE A 57 0.67 35.78 14.05
C ILE A 57 1.16 37.25 14.18
N TYR A 58 1.28 37.73 15.43
CA TYR A 58 1.63 39.11 15.78
C TYR A 58 2.88 39.13 16.69
N PRO A 59 4.09 38.97 16.13
CA PRO A 59 5.33 39.02 16.89
C PRO A 59 5.40 40.30 17.76
N THR A 60 5.98 40.16 18.95
CA THR A 60 6.04 41.28 19.94
C THR A 60 6.81 42.50 19.45
N MET A 61 7.73 42.28 18.49
CA MET A 61 8.56 43.37 17.93
C MET A 61 7.86 44.20 16.86
N MET A 62 6.62 43.87 16.45
CA MET A 62 5.88 44.66 15.46
C MET A 62 5.62 46.09 16.01
N SER A 63 5.88 47.09 15.17
CA SER A 63 5.42 48.45 15.40
C SER A 63 3.89 48.52 15.42
N ASN A 64 3.32 49.58 15.99
CA ASN A 64 1.87 49.78 16.00
C ASN A 64 1.27 49.80 14.59
N THR A 65 1.99 50.37 13.62
CA THR A 65 1.54 50.44 12.22
C THR A 65 1.57 49.04 11.55
N GLU A 66 2.65 48.28 11.71
CA GLU A 66 2.74 46.90 11.16
C GLU A 66 1.66 46.03 11.77
N TRP A 67 1.48 46.12 13.07
CA TRP A 67 0.46 45.34 13.78
C TRP A 67 -0.96 45.71 13.31
N ALA A 68 -1.30 47.00 13.25
CA ALA A 68 -2.60 47.48 12.80
C ALA A 68 -2.89 47.09 11.33
N THR A 69 -1.86 47.16 10.48
CA THR A 69 -1.95 46.69 9.09
C THR A 69 -2.25 45.21 9.04
N LYS A 70 -1.52 44.38 9.77
CA LYS A 70 -1.70 42.94 9.83
C LYS A 70 -3.08 42.56 10.37
N LEU A 71 -3.54 43.22 11.45
CA LEU A 71 -4.87 42.97 11.98
C LEU A 71 -5.96 43.29 10.96
N LEU A 72 -5.83 44.45 10.30
CA LEU A 72 -6.83 44.85 9.33
C LEU A 72 -6.83 43.95 8.07
N ASP A 73 -5.65 43.50 7.65
CA ASP A 73 -5.52 42.53 6.58
C ASP A 73 -6.27 41.23 6.90
N ASN A 74 -6.15 40.72 8.13
CA ASN A 74 -6.85 39.52 8.58
C ASN A 74 -8.37 39.73 8.69
N LEU A 75 -8.81 40.91 9.17
CA LEU A 75 -10.21 41.20 9.38
C LEU A 75 -10.98 41.49 8.10
N VAL A 76 -10.40 42.29 7.20
CA VAL A 76 -11.15 42.82 6.06
C VAL A 76 -10.53 42.47 4.70
N GLY A 77 -9.29 42.04 4.65
CA GLY A 77 -8.63 41.65 3.41
C GLY A 77 -8.68 42.73 2.34
N THR A 78 -9.33 42.40 1.20
CA THR A 78 -9.53 43.28 0.04
C THR A 78 -10.98 43.79 -0.04
N THR A 79 -11.79 43.66 0.99
CA THR A 79 -13.22 44.01 0.98
C THR A 79 -13.51 45.51 1.14
N VAL A 80 -12.48 46.29 1.46
CA VAL A 80 -12.54 47.76 1.58
C VAL A 80 -11.56 48.41 0.60
N SER A 81 -11.83 49.67 0.22
CA SER A 81 -10.91 50.44 -0.63
C SER A 81 -9.57 50.72 0.08
N ALA A 82 -8.54 51.06 -0.69
CA ALA A 82 -7.23 51.44 -0.13
C ALA A 82 -7.34 52.65 0.78
N ALA A 83 -8.22 53.61 0.48
CA ALA A 83 -8.45 54.81 1.29
C ALA A 83 -9.09 54.47 2.65
N GLU A 84 -10.11 53.60 2.64
CA GLU A 84 -10.80 53.11 3.84
C GLU A 84 -9.85 52.28 4.71
N LYS A 85 -9.05 51.40 4.07
CA LYS A 85 -8.04 50.63 4.76
C LYS A 85 -7.01 51.48 5.45
N THR A 86 -6.51 52.53 4.77
CA THR A 86 -5.57 53.51 5.34
C THR A 86 -6.19 54.25 6.53
N TRP A 87 -7.48 54.65 6.39
CA TRP A 87 -8.21 55.28 7.48
C TRP A 87 -8.33 54.33 8.70
N GLY A 88 -8.69 53.08 8.47
CA GLY A 88 -8.79 52.03 9.49
C GLY A 88 -7.46 51.82 10.21
N ILE A 89 -6.36 51.64 9.44
CA ILE A 89 -5.02 51.51 10.03
C ILE A 89 -4.68 52.70 10.92
N ASN A 90 -4.88 53.95 10.45
CA ASN A 90 -4.59 55.15 11.20
C ASN A 90 -5.44 55.25 12.48
N THR A 91 -6.70 54.82 12.43
CA THR A 91 -7.59 54.77 13.59
C THR A 91 -7.06 53.81 14.64
N LEU A 92 -6.70 52.55 14.25
CA LEU A 92 -6.15 51.58 15.17
C LEU A 92 -4.80 52.04 15.77
N VAL A 93 -3.92 52.61 14.93
CA VAL A 93 -2.64 53.19 15.38
C VAL A 93 -2.87 54.33 16.37
N GLY A 94 -3.89 55.18 16.12
CA GLY A 94 -4.26 56.26 17.05
C GLY A 94 -4.68 55.72 18.41
N MET A 95 -5.47 54.65 18.47
CA MET A 95 -5.86 53.98 19.72
C MET A 95 -4.64 53.43 20.47
N LEU A 96 -3.74 52.75 19.77
CA LEU A 96 -2.52 52.17 20.34
C LEU A 96 -1.58 53.25 20.88
N ASN A 97 -1.41 54.37 20.14
CA ASN A 97 -0.58 55.50 20.56
C ASN A 97 -1.23 56.25 21.74
N GLY A 98 -2.55 56.19 21.86
CA GLY A 98 -3.32 56.70 23.00
C GLY A 98 -3.25 55.80 24.25
N GLY A 99 -2.55 54.65 24.19
CA GLY A 99 -2.36 53.74 25.31
C GLY A 99 -3.36 52.60 25.40
N THR A 100 -4.25 52.44 24.40
CA THR A 100 -5.14 51.26 24.32
C THR A 100 -4.33 50.01 24.03
N SER A 101 -4.55 48.92 24.77
CA SER A 101 -3.86 47.66 24.56
C SER A 101 -4.26 47.00 23.23
N ARG A 102 -3.40 46.15 22.66
CA ARG A 102 -3.69 45.41 21.44
C ARG A 102 -4.92 44.51 21.59
N GLY A 103 -5.13 43.88 22.77
CA GLY A 103 -6.31 43.07 23.06
C GLY A 103 -7.60 43.90 23.05
N ALA A 104 -7.56 45.11 23.65
CA ALA A 104 -8.70 46.02 23.63
C ALA A 104 -9.01 46.52 22.21
N VAL A 105 -8.01 46.87 21.42
CA VAL A 105 -8.20 47.28 20.01
C VAL A 105 -8.85 46.18 19.18
N ILE A 106 -8.40 44.91 19.34
CA ILE A 106 -9.04 43.75 18.65
C ILE A 106 -10.49 43.60 19.08
N TYR A 107 -10.75 43.67 20.38
CA TYR A 107 -12.11 43.55 20.91
C TYR A 107 -13.02 44.62 20.31
N GLU A 108 -12.61 45.90 20.34
CA GLU A 108 -13.42 46.99 19.81
C GLU A 108 -13.62 46.87 18.30
N ALA A 109 -12.59 46.55 17.53
CA ALA A 109 -12.70 46.34 16.09
C ALA A 109 -13.66 45.16 15.74
N ALA A 110 -13.54 44.03 16.44
CA ALA A 110 -14.39 42.88 16.24
C ALA A 110 -15.87 43.19 16.56
N VAL A 111 -16.13 43.84 17.68
CA VAL A 111 -17.48 44.24 18.08
C VAL A 111 -18.06 45.29 17.13
N ALA A 112 -17.29 46.29 16.72
CA ALA A 112 -17.73 47.29 15.78
C ALA A 112 -18.12 46.74 14.43
N LEU A 113 -17.27 45.88 13.84
CA LEU A 113 -17.57 45.22 12.54
C LEU A 113 -18.75 44.24 12.63
N ASN A 114 -18.86 43.53 13.75
CA ASN A 114 -20.01 42.63 13.95
C ASN A 114 -21.34 43.37 14.12
N ALA A 115 -21.33 44.59 14.61
CA ALA A 115 -22.53 45.44 14.81
C ALA A 115 -22.83 46.38 13.64
N LEU A 116 -21.91 46.53 12.69
CA LEU A 116 -22.04 47.46 11.59
C LEU A 116 -23.09 46.95 10.56
N ASP A 117 -23.91 47.88 10.06
CA ASP A 117 -24.86 47.58 8.98
C ASP A 117 -24.10 47.20 7.70
N THR A 118 -24.47 46.04 7.11
CA THR A 118 -23.85 45.54 5.89
C THR A 118 -24.18 46.38 4.65
N SER A 119 -25.14 47.30 4.75
CA SER A 119 -25.43 48.32 3.70
C SER A 119 -24.50 49.51 3.75
N ASN A 120 -23.60 49.64 4.75
CA ASN A 120 -22.66 50.75 4.85
C ASN A 120 -21.76 50.83 3.61
N ALA A 121 -21.72 52.02 2.97
CA ALA A 121 -21.07 52.21 1.68
C ALA A 121 -19.56 51.89 1.67
N GLY A 122 -18.86 52.14 2.78
CA GLY A 122 -17.42 51.94 2.87
C GLY A 122 -17.03 50.59 3.47
N TRP A 123 -17.69 50.17 4.55
CA TRP A 123 -17.29 49.04 5.38
C TRP A 123 -18.32 47.91 5.40
N GLY A 124 -19.45 48.03 4.70
CA GLY A 124 -20.52 47.05 4.75
C GLY A 124 -20.10 45.66 4.25
N THR A 125 -19.28 45.62 3.19
CA THR A 125 -18.74 44.32 2.66
C THR A 125 -17.80 43.67 3.68
N ALA A 126 -16.98 44.45 4.37
CA ALA A 126 -16.10 43.93 5.43
C ALA A 126 -16.91 43.44 6.64
N ALA A 127 -17.92 44.22 7.06
CA ALA A 127 -18.85 43.82 8.10
C ALA A 127 -19.57 42.50 7.77
N ALA A 128 -20.08 42.39 6.55
CA ALA A 128 -20.72 41.14 6.09
C ALA A 128 -19.76 39.93 6.14
N MET A 129 -18.48 40.12 5.74
CA MET A 129 -17.49 39.03 5.81
C MET A 129 -17.21 38.63 7.26
N VAL A 130 -16.98 39.58 8.18
CA VAL A 130 -16.74 39.29 9.59
C VAL A 130 -17.93 38.61 10.24
N GLN A 131 -19.15 39.12 9.99
CA GLN A 131 -20.40 38.53 10.50
C GLN A 131 -20.59 37.11 9.97
N ASN A 132 -20.31 36.86 8.71
CA ASN A 132 -20.36 35.55 8.10
C ASN A 132 -19.34 34.57 8.73
N LYS A 133 -18.10 35.03 8.96
CA LYS A 133 -17.07 34.24 9.67
C LYS A 133 -17.51 33.89 11.08
N ILE A 134 -18.05 34.84 11.83
CA ILE A 134 -18.60 34.63 13.18
C ILE A 134 -19.77 33.62 13.15
N ALA A 135 -20.65 33.71 12.16
CA ALA A 135 -21.79 32.79 11.99
C ALA A 135 -21.32 31.37 11.66
N VAL A 136 -20.30 31.20 10.85
CA VAL A 136 -19.72 29.89 10.53
C VAL A 136 -18.95 29.32 11.74
N ALA A 137 -18.17 30.15 12.45
CA ALA A 137 -17.48 29.74 13.66
C ALA A 137 -18.47 29.30 14.75
N SER A 138 -19.57 30.07 14.96
CA SER A 138 -20.63 29.68 15.86
C SER A 138 -21.32 28.39 15.44
N TYR A 139 -21.56 28.19 14.15
CA TYR A 139 -22.11 26.95 13.63
C TYR A 139 -21.22 25.76 13.95
N TYR A 140 -19.92 25.88 13.73
CA TYR A 140 -18.91 24.87 14.02
C TYR A 140 -18.89 24.49 15.51
N SER A 141 -18.72 25.50 16.38
CA SER A 141 -18.42 25.30 17.80
C SER A 141 -19.67 25.08 18.67
N VAL A 142 -20.81 25.71 18.31
CA VAL A 142 -22.02 25.76 19.16
C VAL A 142 -23.14 24.89 18.61
N THR A 143 -23.34 24.89 17.29
CA THR A 143 -24.45 24.15 16.67
C THR A 143 -24.05 22.71 16.39
N GLN A 144 -22.89 22.51 15.77
CA GLN A 144 -22.41 21.18 15.39
C GLN A 144 -21.51 20.54 16.46
N LEU A 145 -21.13 21.29 17.51
CA LEU A 145 -20.30 20.82 18.62
C LEU A 145 -19.03 20.09 18.15
N LYS A 146 -18.40 20.58 17.07
CA LYS A 146 -17.26 19.92 16.47
C LYS A 146 -16.00 20.06 17.33
N GLN A 147 -15.29 18.95 17.45
CA GLN A 147 -13.95 18.87 18.04
C GLN A 147 -12.92 18.84 16.91
N GLY A 148 -11.77 19.51 17.11
CA GLY A 148 -10.66 19.51 16.16
C GLY A 148 -9.43 18.82 16.72
N THR A 149 -8.32 18.84 15.98
CA THR A 149 -7.01 18.38 16.43
C THR A 149 -6.23 19.43 17.25
N GLY A 150 -6.86 20.58 17.54
CA GLY A 150 -6.30 21.68 18.30
C GLY A 150 -7.39 22.72 18.59
N ASP A 151 -7.06 23.73 19.41
CA ASP A 151 -8.00 24.72 19.93
C ASP A 151 -8.68 25.58 18.85
N LEU A 152 -7.98 25.85 17.73
CA LEU A 152 -8.43 26.72 16.65
C LEU A 152 -8.45 25.96 15.31
N GLN A 153 -9.59 26.01 14.62
CA GLN A 153 -9.84 25.27 13.39
C GLN A 153 -9.96 26.17 12.16
N ASP A 154 -9.30 25.78 11.08
CA ASP A 154 -9.29 26.51 9.82
C ASP A 154 -10.52 26.16 8.96
N VAL A 155 -11.68 26.59 9.41
CA VAL A 155 -12.97 26.40 8.72
C VAL A 155 -13.52 27.70 8.12
N LEU A 156 -12.76 28.79 8.21
CA LEU A 156 -13.18 30.14 7.80
C LEU A 156 -12.51 30.62 6.52
N SER A 157 -11.49 29.93 6.01
CA SER A 157 -10.65 30.36 4.88
C SER A 157 -11.43 30.62 3.59
N THR A 158 -12.55 29.94 3.37
CA THR A 158 -13.42 30.09 2.20
C THR A 158 -14.60 31.04 2.43
N VAL A 159 -14.75 31.59 3.66
CA VAL A 159 -15.88 32.46 4.01
C VAL A 159 -15.63 33.88 3.53
N THR A 160 -16.53 34.38 2.74
CA THR A 160 -16.53 35.75 2.19
C THR A 160 -17.74 36.54 2.67
N SER A 161 -17.96 37.74 2.14
CA SER A 161 -19.13 38.55 2.41
C SER A 161 -20.45 38.01 1.86
N THR A 162 -20.44 36.92 1.09
CA THR A 162 -21.62 36.36 0.43
C THR A 162 -22.31 35.28 1.25
N ALA A 163 -23.65 35.24 1.22
CA ALA A 163 -24.41 34.17 1.87
C ALA A 163 -24.09 32.78 1.28
N ALA A 164 -23.73 32.70 -0.01
CA ALA A 164 -23.35 31.46 -0.66
C ALA A 164 -22.09 30.83 -0.02
N SER A 165 -21.10 31.66 0.37
CA SER A 165 -19.89 31.17 1.06
C SER A 165 -20.21 30.60 2.44
N VAL A 166 -21.16 31.17 3.17
CA VAL A 166 -21.65 30.65 4.47
C VAL A 166 -22.29 29.27 4.28
N THR A 167 -23.15 29.15 3.27
CA THR A 167 -23.82 27.88 2.96
C THR A 167 -22.79 26.79 2.59
N ALA A 168 -21.81 27.11 1.74
CA ALA A 168 -20.76 26.18 1.36
C ALA A 168 -19.88 25.78 2.55
N ALA A 169 -19.48 26.73 3.41
CA ALA A 169 -18.67 26.45 4.60
C ALA A 169 -19.44 25.57 5.60
N LYS A 170 -20.73 25.81 5.82
CA LYS A 170 -21.56 24.96 6.67
C LYS A 170 -21.73 23.55 6.09
N ALA A 171 -21.93 23.41 4.79
CA ALA A 171 -22.00 22.12 4.13
C ALA A 171 -20.66 21.35 4.26
N ALA A 172 -19.51 22.02 4.20
CA ALA A 172 -18.22 21.41 4.44
C ALA A 172 -18.05 20.95 5.90
N ILE A 173 -18.57 21.72 6.88
CA ILE A 173 -18.59 21.32 8.30
C ILE A 173 -19.51 20.12 8.53
N ASP A 174 -20.63 20.03 7.84
CA ASP A 174 -21.60 18.93 7.93
C ASP A 174 -21.15 17.67 7.19
N ALA A 175 -20.22 17.81 6.23
CA ALA A 175 -19.69 16.68 5.50
C ALA A 175 -19.10 15.67 6.50
N PRO A 176 -19.36 14.36 6.30
CA PRO A 176 -18.70 13.36 7.11
C PRO A 176 -17.18 13.54 6.96
N ALA A 177 -16.46 13.43 8.08
CA ALA A 177 -15.00 13.41 8.02
C ALA A 177 -14.57 12.42 6.93
N ALA A 178 -13.60 12.79 6.09
CA ALA A 178 -13.05 11.87 5.11
C ALA A 178 -12.78 10.55 5.82
N SER A 179 -13.30 9.45 5.27
CA SER A 179 -13.22 8.14 5.91
C SER A 179 -11.76 7.85 6.26
N THR A 180 -11.47 7.79 7.55
CA THR A 180 -10.19 7.29 8.06
C THR A 180 -10.18 5.76 8.10
N ALA A 181 -11.15 5.13 7.45
CA ALA A 181 -11.19 3.67 7.35
C ALA A 181 -9.93 3.18 6.66
N ALA A 182 -9.31 2.17 7.25
CA ALA A 182 -8.18 1.49 6.65
C ALA A 182 -8.60 0.89 5.30
N THR A 183 -7.78 1.09 4.28
CA THR A 183 -7.94 0.41 2.98
C THR A 183 -6.79 -0.53 2.74
N PHE A 184 -7.03 -1.59 1.98
CA PHE A 184 -6.07 -2.64 1.70
C PHE A 184 -6.11 -3.00 0.22
N ALA A 185 -4.94 -3.10 -0.41
CA ALA A 185 -4.78 -3.60 -1.76
C ALA A 185 -3.62 -4.60 -1.79
N LEU A 186 -3.89 -5.84 -2.17
CA LEU A 186 -2.89 -6.90 -2.29
C LEU A 186 -2.57 -7.16 -3.75
N THR A 187 -1.31 -7.12 -4.10
CA THR A 187 -0.82 -7.41 -5.45
C THR A 187 0.31 -8.42 -5.41
N ALA A 188 0.36 -9.33 -6.36
CA ALA A 188 1.51 -10.17 -6.61
C ALA A 188 2.48 -9.45 -7.56
N ASN A 189 3.79 -9.56 -7.31
CA ASN A 189 4.81 -8.88 -8.12
C ASN A 189 5.07 -9.61 -9.46
N ALA A 190 4.53 -10.83 -9.60
CA ALA A 190 4.55 -11.61 -10.83
C ALA A 190 3.25 -12.41 -10.96
N THR A 191 2.85 -12.74 -12.18
CA THR A 191 1.70 -13.62 -12.44
C THR A 191 2.07 -15.10 -12.38
N SER A 192 3.36 -15.42 -12.56
CA SER A 192 3.91 -16.77 -12.51
C SER A 192 5.32 -16.72 -11.94
N VAL A 193 5.70 -17.78 -11.23
CA VAL A 193 7.06 -18.05 -10.74
C VAL A 193 7.38 -19.53 -10.96
N ASP A 194 8.65 -19.84 -11.13
CA ASP A 194 9.13 -21.22 -11.22
C ASP A 194 9.35 -21.80 -9.81
N GLU A 195 9.29 -23.11 -9.66
CA GLU A 195 9.81 -23.79 -8.48
C GLU A 195 11.26 -23.37 -8.20
N GLY A 196 11.63 -23.30 -6.92
CA GLY A 196 12.93 -22.78 -6.47
C GLY A 196 13.03 -21.26 -6.44
N ALA A 197 12.08 -20.53 -7.03
CA ALA A 197 12.03 -19.07 -6.96
C ALA A 197 11.25 -18.59 -5.72
N THR A 198 11.23 -17.26 -5.50
CA THR A 198 10.43 -16.63 -4.44
C THR A 198 9.33 -15.79 -5.07
N ALA A 199 8.09 -16.09 -4.72
CA ALA A 199 6.95 -15.25 -5.04
C ALA A 199 6.85 -14.09 -4.03
N TYR A 200 6.77 -12.86 -4.51
CA TYR A 200 6.61 -11.67 -3.68
C TYR A 200 5.22 -11.09 -3.85
N TYR A 201 4.64 -10.70 -2.72
CA TYR A 201 3.35 -10.04 -2.64
C TYR A 201 3.51 -8.72 -1.88
N THR A 202 2.86 -7.67 -2.36
CA THR A 202 2.84 -6.36 -1.71
C THR A 202 1.43 -6.05 -1.23
N LEU A 203 1.27 -5.87 0.07
CA LEU A 203 0.07 -5.32 0.68
C LEU A 203 0.26 -3.81 0.85
N ALA A 204 -0.45 -3.01 0.07
CA ALA A 204 -0.50 -1.56 0.22
C ALA A 204 -1.69 -1.18 1.09
N THR A 205 -1.48 -0.26 2.04
CA THR A 205 -2.53 0.19 2.96
C THR A 205 -2.61 1.70 3.02
N THR A 206 -3.77 2.23 3.40
CA THR A 206 -3.94 3.63 3.80
C THR A 206 -4.62 3.67 5.15
N ASN A 207 -4.30 4.68 5.96
CA ASN A 207 -4.83 4.84 7.32
C ASN A 207 -4.54 3.65 8.26
N VAL A 208 -3.41 2.98 8.06
CA VAL A 208 -2.88 1.94 8.94
C VAL A 208 -1.55 2.41 9.50
N ALA A 209 -1.37 2.33 10.81
CA ALA A 209 -0.13 2.75 11.45
C ALA A 209 1.03 1.80 11.11
N ALA A 210 2.22 2.37 10.89
CA ALA A 210 3.44 1.59 10.77
C ALA A 210 3.66 0.71 12.01
N GLY A 211 4.15 -0.51 11.82
CA GLY A 211 4.30 -1.52 12.87
C GLY A 211 3.04 -2.37 13.11
N THR A 212 1.89 -2.05 12.50
CA THR A 212 0.71 -2.91 12.56
C THR A 212 0.98 -4.23 11.88
N GLN A 213 0.56 -5.34 12.49
CA GLN A 213 0.77 -6.69 12.00
C GLN A 213 -0.53 -7.32 11.50
N TYR A 214 -0.46 -7.99 10.35
CA TYR A 214 -1.55 -8.76 9.77
C TYR A 214 -1.12 -10.20 9.53
N SER A 215 -1.92 -11.16 9.99
CA SER A 215 -1.69 -12.57 9.68
C SER A 215 -2.02 -12.83 8.21
N TRP A 216 -1.17 -13.63 7.57
CA TRP A 216 -1.40 -14.11 6.21
C TRP A 216 -1.43 -15.64 6.18
N THR A 217 -2.09 -16.18 5.16
CA THR A 217 -2.16 -17.62 4.88
C THR A 217 -1.97 -17.88 3.40
N ILE A 218 -1.46 -19.08 3.07
CA ILE A 218 -1.28 -19.58 1.70
C ILE A 218 -2.17 -20.79 1.52
N THR A 219 -2.75 -20.88 0.33
CA THR A 219 -3.51 -22.05 -0.14
C THR A 219 -3.17 -22.34 -1.60
N GLY A 220 -3.49 -23.54 -2.07
CA GLY A 220 -3.28 -23.95 -3.46
C GLY A 220 -1.92 -24.58 -3.75
N VAL A 221 -1.07 -24.69 -2.74
CA VAL A 221 0.18 -25.46 -2.70
C VAL A 221 0.27 -26.18 -1.37
N SER A 222 1.11 -27.21 -1.28
CA SER A 222 1.34 -27.97 -0.04
C SER A 222 2.49 -27.37 0.79
N SER A 223 2.65 -27.81 2.03
CA SER A 223 3.80 -27.42 2.84
C SER A 223 5.13 -28.01 2.33
N ALA A 224 5.09 -29.01 1.47
CA ALA A 224 6.28 -29.58 0.85
C ALA A 224 6.86 -28.65 -0.23
N ASP A 225 6.00 -27.85 -0.89
CA ASP A 225 6.34 -26.95 -1.99
C ASP A 225 6.93 -25.62 -1.50
N VAL A 226 6.84 -25.34 -0.19
CA VAL A 226 7.31 -24.10 0.42
C VAL A 226 8.55 -24.36 1.28
N VAL A 227 9.61 -23.59 1.07
CA VAL A 227 10.83 -23.68 1.89
C VAL A 227 10.50 -23.39 3.35
N GLY A 228 10.80 -24.36 4.23
CA GLY A 228 10.43 -24.28 5.64
C GLY A 228 9.02 -24.76 5.96
N GLY A 229 8.18 -25.05 4.96
CA GLY A 229 6.84 -25.61 5.13
C GLY A 229 5.80 -24.65 5.71
N GLU A 230 6.10 -23.35 5.80
CA GLU A 230 5.24 -22.35 6.44
C GLU A 230 4.18 -21.81 5.46
N LEU A 231 2.92 -22.23 5.67
CA LEU A 231 1.76 -21.76 4.91
C LEU A 231 1.01 -20.60 5.59
N ALA A 232 1.57 -20.03 6.65
CA ALA A 232 1.01 -18.88 7.37
C ALA A 232 2.12 -18.09 8.08
N GLY A 233 1.86 -16.81 8.33
CA GLY A 233 2.80 -15.95 9.02
C GLY A 233 2.19 -14.57 9.31
N THR A 234 3.06 -13.59 9.58
CA THR A 234 2.66 -12.20 9.82
C THR A 234 3.39 -11.25 8.88
N ALA A 235 2.67 -10.26 8.39
CA ALA A 235 3.17 -9.14 7.61
C ALA A 235 3.11 -7.87 8.47
N THR A 236 4.18 -7.09 8.53
CA THR A 236 4.26 -5.86 9.32
C THR A 236 4.26 -4.67 8.37
N ILE A 237 3.36 -3.71 8.61
CA ILE A 237 3.25 -2.49 7.81
C ILE A 237 4.44 -1.58 8.11
N ASP A 238 5.13 -1.14 7.07
CA ASP A 238 6.27 -0.20 7.13
C ASP A 238 5.82 1.27 7.26
N ALA A 239 6.78 2.20 7.25
CA ALA A 239 6.52 3.63 7.35
C ALA A 239 5.80 4.22 6.12
N ASP A 240 5.86 3.55 4.98
CA ASP A 240 5.22 3.97 3.73
C ASP A 240 3.82 3.36 3.57
N GLY A 241 3.35 2.59 4.56
CA GLY A 241 2.04 1.95 4.56
C GLY A 241 2.01 0.62 3.80
N ASN A 242 3.15 0.00 3.54
CA ASN A 242 3.24 -1.25 2.80
C ASN A 242 3.74 -2.41 3.68
N ALA A 243 3.42 -3.64 3.27
CA ALA A 243 4.09 -4.83 3.76
C ALA A 243 4.41 -5.76 2.60
N ILE A 244 5.58 -6.40 2.63
CA ILE A 244 5.99 -7.38 1.63
C ILE A 244 6.01 -8.76 2.26
N VAL A 245 5.37 -9.72 1.60
CA VAL A 245 5.42 -11.14 1.93
C VAL A 245 6.16 -11.87 0.82
N GLY A 246 7.25 -12.54 1.15
CA GLY A 246 8.02 -13.39 0.24
C GLY A 246 7.79 -14.85 0.61
N VAL A 247 7.41 -15.67 -0.37
CA VAL A 247 7.22 -17.11 -0.24
C VAL A 247 8.22 -17.80 -1.15
N SER A 248 9.22 -18.45 -0.57
CA SER A 248 10.23 -19.20 -1.32
C SER A 248 9.73 -20.60 -1.59
N LEU A 249 9.79 -21.03 -2.85
CA LEU A 249 9.34 -22.34 -3.30
C LEU A 249 10.47 -23.35 -3.30
N VAL A 250 10.14 -24.59 -3.07
CA VAL A 250 11.07 -25.73 -3.18
C VAL A 250 11.21 -26.07 -4.65
N ASN A 251 12.42 -26.36 -5.11
CA ASN A 251 12.66 -27.00 -6.41
C ASN A 251 12.98 -28.46 -6.14
N ASP A 252 12.08 -29.34 -6.50
CA ASP A 252 12.28 -30.76 -6.31
C ASP A 252 12.25 -31.55 -7.65
N THR A 253 12.11 -32.85 -7.61
CA THR A 253 12.11 -33.73 -8.82
C THR A 253 10.75 -34.37 -9.08
N LEU A 254 9.73 -33.98 -8.31
CA LEU A 254 8.36 -34.48 -8.48
C LEU A 254 7.67 -33.69 -9.59
N THR A 255 7.06 -34.40 -10.53
CA THR A 255 6.22 -33.74 -11.53
C THR A 255 4.81 -33.63 -10.97
N GLU A 256 4.45 -32.42 -10.52
CA GLU A 256 3.15 -32.15 -9.89
C GLU A 256 2.21 -31.39 -10.83
N GLY A 257 2.78 -30.73 -11.84
CA GLY A 257 2.06 -29.87 -12.76
C GLY A 257 1.95 -28.43 -12.19
N SER A 258 1.44 -27.53 -13.02
CA SER A 258 1.31 -26.12 -12.63
C SER A 258 0.21 -25.92 -11.58
N GLU A 259 0.52 -25.23 -10.49
CA GLU A 259 -0.38 -24.94 -9.38
C GLU A 259 -0.68 -23.43 -9.27
N THR A 260 -1.73 -23.06 -8.52
CA THR A 260 -2.01 -21.66 -8.23
C THR A 260 -1.88 -21.43 -6.72
N MET A 261 -0.76 -20.83 -6.32
CA MET A 261 -0.52 -20.41 -4.95
C MET A 261 -1.26 -19.09 -4.66
N THR A 262 -2.18 -19.09 -3.71
CA THR A 262 -2.98 -17.92 -3.32
C THR A 262 -2.58 -17.44 -1.93
N LEU A 263 -2.12 -16.19 -1.82
CA LEU A 263 -1.90 -15.51 -0.55
C LEU A 263 -3.17 -14.77 -0.14
N THR A 264 -3.56 -14.91 1.12
CA THR A 264 -4.64 -14.13 1.76
C THR A 264 -4.10 -13.36 2.96
N VAL A 265 -4.32 -12.05 3.00
CA VAL A 265 -3.95 -11.15 4.11
C VAL A 265 -4.93 -9.99 4.20
N ALA A 266 -5.32 -9.57 5.40
CA ALA A 266 -6.27 -8.47 5.63
C ALA A 266 -7.56 -8.60 4.78
N SER A 267 -8.08 -9.82 4.62
CA SER A 267 -9.23 -10.17 3.77
C SER A 267 -9.06 -9.88 2.27
N GLN A 268 -7.82 -9.61 1.81
CA GLN A 268 -7.46 -9.54 0.40
C GLN A 268 -6.80 -10.84 -0.01
N ALA A 269 -7.05 -11.31 -1.24
CA ALA A 269 -6.45 -12.52 -1.79
C ALA A 269 -5.94 -12.28 -3.20
N THR A 270 -4.76 -12.83 -3.53
CA THR A 270 -4.23 -12.81 -4.90
C THR A 270 -3.41 -14.08 -5.15
N GLY A 271 -3.46 -14.57 -6.38
CA GLY A 271 -2.82 -15.82 -6.79
C GLY A 271 -1.61 -15.59 -7.70
N VAL A 272 -0.66 -16.50 -7.62
CA VAL A 272 0.50 -16.63 -8.52
C VAL A 272 0.53 -18.06 -9.02
N THR A 273 0.74 -18.26 -10.32
CA THR A 273 0.95 -19.59 -10.89
C THR A 273 2.36 -20.06 -10.56
N VAL A 274 2.49 -21.21 -9.92
CA VAL A 274 3.76 -21.93 -9.72
C VAL A 274 3.94 -22.86 -10.91
N ALA A 275 4.98 -22.65 -11.69
CA ALA A 275 5.30 -23.51 -12.82
C ALA A 275 6.16 -24.68 -12.33
N ASP A 276 5.70 -25.90 -12.60
CA ASP A 276 6.46 -27.12 -12.39
C ASP A 276 7.69 -27.10 -13.34
N THR A 277 8.87 -27.03 -12.76
CA THR A 277 10.15 -27.05 -13.48
C THR A 277 10.89 -28.37 -13.28
N SER A 278 10.27 -29.31 -12.58
CA SER A 278 10.81 -30.67 -12.44
C SER A 278 11.02 -31.26 -13.84
N LEU A 279 12.30 -31.50 -14.19
CA LEU A 279 12.63 -32.24 -15.38
C LEU A 279 12.12 -33.67 -15.14
N THR A 280 10.98 -34.04 -15.76
CA THR A 280 10.70 -35.45 -16.02
C THR A 280 11.94 -35.95 -16.74
N ALA A 281 12.74 -36.79 -16.10
CA ALA A 281 13.76 -37.56 -16.80
C ALA A 281 13.01 -38.16 -18.01
N ALA A 282 13.36 -37.74 -19.23
CA ALA A 282 12.79 -38.29 -20.43
C ALA A 282 12.85 -39.80 -20.23
N ALA A 283 11.71 -40.50 -20.23
CA ALA A 283 11.66 -41.96 -20.02
C ALA A 283 12.70 -42.49 -20.96
N ALA A 284 13.80 -43.06 -20.42
CA ALA A 284 14.85 -43.64 -21.24
C ALA A 284 14.11 -44.67 -22.07
N THR A 285 13.93 -44.40 -23.36
CA THR A 285 13.36 -45.38 -24.30
C THR A 285 14.36 -46.52 -24.24
N VAL A 286 14.04 -47.59 -23.50
CA VAL A 286 14.84 -48.80 -23.47
C VAL A 286 14.81 -49.27 -24.90
N ALA A 287 15.90 -48.98 -25.62
CA ALA A 287 16.02 -49.36 -27.02
C ALA A 287 15.93 -50.90 -27.06
N THR A 288 14.85 -51.39 -27.63
CA THR A 288 14.56 -52.85 -27.69
C THR A 288 15.69 -53.54 -28.40
N ALA A 289 16.28 -54.58 -27.79
CA ALA A 289 17.29 -55.41 -28.42
C ALA A 289 16.68 -56.13 -29.61
N THR A 290 17.35 -56.10 -30.75
CA THR A 290 16.96 -56.84 -31.93
C THR A 290 18.02 -57.88 -32.28
N TYR A 291 17.62 -58.96 -32.92
CA TYR A 291 18.47 -60.11 -33.27
C TYR A 291 18.17 -60.58 -34.69
N ALA A 292 19.23 -60.80 -35.50
CA ALA A 292 19.15 -61.38 -36.83
C ALA A 292 20.22 -62.43 -36.98
N LEU A 293 19.82 -63.67 -37.15
CA LEU A 293 20.74 -64.78 -37.44
C LEU A 293 20.76 -65.06 -38.92
N THR A 294 21.94 -65.03 -39.56
CA THR A 294 22.13 -65.33 -40.98
C THR A 294 23.19 -66.37 -41.16
N ALA A 295 22.94 -67.30 -42.05
CA ALA A 295 23.96 -68.24 -42.51
C ALA A 295 24.85 -67.51 -43.52
N ASN A 296 26.17 -67.67 -43.42
CA ASN A 296 27.13 -66.98 -44.30
C ASN A 296 27.24 -67.71 -45.67
N ALA A 297 26.67 -68.93 -45.83
CA ALA A 297 26.55 -69.68 -47.07
C ALA A 297 25.29 -70.49 -47.09
N THR A 298 24.69 -70.76 -48.23
CA THR A 298 23.47 -71.56 -48.43
C THR A 298 23.75 -73.05 -48.46
N SER A 299 25.00 -73.43 -48.66
CA SER A 299 25.46 -74.82 -48.62
C SER A 299 26.95 -74.90 -48.22
N VAL A 300 27.33 -75.92 -47.51
CA VAL A 300 28.69 -76.21 -47.06
C VAL A 300 28.98 -77.69 -47.31
N ASN A 301 30.18 -77.95 -47.82
CA ASN A 301 30.63 -79.32 -48.03
C ASN A 301 31.08 -80.01 -46.74
N GLU A 302 31.02 -81.36 -46.68
CA GLU A 302 31.69 -82.12 -45.64
C GLU A 302 33.20 -81.70 -45.55
N GLY A 303 33.76 -81.70 -44.37
CA GLY A 303 35.12 -81.21 -44.09
C GLY A 303 35.31 -79.71 -44.05
N ALA A 304 34.26 -78.92 -44.30
CA ALA A 304 34.33 -77.43 -44.20
C ALA A 304 33.56 -76.93 -42.94
N THR A 305 33.68 -75.65 -42.64
CA THR A 305 32.98 -74.99 -41.50
C THR A 305 31.81 -74.17 -41.99
N ALA A 306 30.62 -74.43 -41.49
CA ALA A 306 29.46 -73.60 -41.66
C ALA A 306 29.54 -72.41 -40.68
N TYR A 307 29.48 -71.17 -41.18
CA TYR A 307 29.48 -69.99 -40.35
C TYR A 307 28.12 -69.32 -40.36
N TYR A 308 27.71 -68.85 -39.15
CA TYR A 308 26.50 -68.07 -38.95
C TYR A 308 26.88 -66.83 -38.25
N THR A 309 26.31 -65.70 -38.63
CA THR A 309 26.47 -64.43 -37.98
C THR A 309 25.18 -64.08 -37.26
N LEU A 310 25.26 -63.89 -35.92
CA LEU A 310 24.21 -63.27 -35.12
C LEU A 310 24.49 -61.80 -35.03
N ALA A 311 23.79 -60.94 -35.77
CA ALA A 311 23.83 -59.52 -35.68
C ALA A 311 22.80 -59.05 -34.64
N THR A 312 23.24 -58.15 -33.75
CA THR A 312 22.37 -57.56 -32.69
C THR A 312 22.44 -56.04 -32.67
N THR A 313 21.37 -55.41 -32.22
CA THR A 313 21.38 -53.97 -31.87
C THR A 313 20.93 -53.83 -30.44
N ASN A 314 21.47 -52.83 -29.73
CA ASN A 314 21.19 -52.56 -28.34
C ASN A 314 21.50 -53.72 -27.39
N VAL A 315 22.50 -54.53 -27.73
CA VAL A 315 23.07 -55.57 -26.91
C VAL A 315 24.52 -55.23 -26.58
N ALA A 316 24.88 -55.28 -25.30
CA ALA A 316 26.23 -54.96 -24.88
C ALA A 316 27.26 -55.98 -25.39
N ALA A 317 28.42 -55.50 -25.84
CA ALA A 317 29.56 -56.34 -26.13
C ALA A 317 29.91 -57.21 -24.91
N GLY A 318 30.27 -58.45 -25.15
CA GLY A 318 30.54 -59.45 -24.09
C GLY A 318 29.31 -60.23 -23.62
N THR A 319 28.07 -59.88 -24.09
CA THR A 319 26.87 -60.65 -23.81
C THR A 319 26.98 -62.02 -24.49
N GLN A 320 26.67 -63.11 -23.79
CA GLN A 320 26.75 -64.46 -24.31
C GLN A 320 25.37 -65.02 -24.60
N TYR A 321 25.25 -65.66 -25.77
CA TYR A 321 24.03 -66.37 -26.24
C TYR A 321 24.33 -67.85 -26.49
N SER A 322 23.49 -68.75 -25.96
CA SER A 322 23.57 -70.17 -26.30
C SER A 322 23.02 -70.43 -27.69
N TRP A 323 23.69 -71.24 -28.41
CA TRP A 323 23.25 -71.72 -29.74
C TRP A 323 23.11 -73.23 -29.77
N SER A 324 22.31 -73.77 -30.65
CA SER A 324 22.19 -75.19 -30.94
C SER A 324 22.00 -75.44 -32.45
N VAL A 325 22.47 -76.58 -32.93
CA VAL A 325 22.34 -77.02 -34.30
C VAL A 325 21.40 -78.24 -34.33
N THR A 326 20.51 -78.22 -35.29
CA THR A 326 19.58 -79.31 -35.54
C THR A 326 19.64 -79.72 -37.02
N GLY A 327 19.15 -80.96 -37.36
CA GLY A 327 19.15 -81.47 -38.74
C GLY A 327 20.42 -82.19 -39.13
N VAL A 328 21.40 -82.27 -38.23
CA VAL A 328 22.63 -83.07 -38.37
C VAL A 328 22.85 -83.81 -37.06
N SER A 329 23.58 -84.92 -37.12
CA SER A 329 23.94 -85.71 -35.95
C SER A 329 25.27 -85.31 -35.37
N SER A 330 25.61 -85.71 -34.14
CA SER A 330 26.92 -85.39 -33.50
C SER A 330 28.08 -86.11 -34.26
N ALA A 331 27.79 -87.12 -35.04
CA ALA A 331 28.79 -87.80 -35.87
C ALA A 331 29.18 -87.00 -37.11
N ASP A 332 28.33 -86.05 -37.54
CA ASP A 332 28.55 -85.19 -38.71
C ASP A 332 29.26 -83.90 -38.38
N VAL A 333 29.55 -83.66 -37.08
CA VAL A 333 30.20 -82.42 -36.60
C VAL A 333 31.52 -82.74 -35.90
N VAL A 334 32.56 -82.04 -36.27
CA VAL A 334 33.89 -82.18 -35.64
C VAL A 334 33.80 -81.91 -34.14
N GLY A 335 34.21 -82.89 -33.34
CA GLY A 335 34.12 -82.86 -31.90
C GLY A 335 32.71 -83.13 -31.33
N GLY A 336 31.69 -83.45 -32.21
CA GLY A 336 30.36 -83.86 -31.80
C GLY A 336 29.52 -82.76 -31.09
N LEU A 337 29.94 -81.46 -31.12
CA LEU A 337 29.30 -80.39 -30.39
C LEU A 337 28.16 -79.75 -31.18
N LEU A 338 26.94 -80.08 -30.82
CA LEU A 338 25.69 -79.55 -31.42
C LEU A 338 25.15 -78.30 -30.66
N ALA A 339 25.85 -77.83 -29.72
CA ALA A 339 25.49 -76.61 -28.96
C ALA A 339 26.74 -75.92 -28.41
N GLY A 340 26.63 -74.63 -28.09
CA GLY A 340 27.71 -73.86 -27.54
C GLY A 340 27.23 -72.43 -27.13
N THR A 341 28.19 -71.54 -26.90
CA THR A 341 27.91 -70.08 -26.60
C THR A 341 28.63 -69.26 -27.63
N ALA A 342 28.01 -68.14 -28.00
CA ALA A 342 28.58 -67.10 -28.84
C ALA A 342 28.57 -65.78 -28.05
N THR A 343 29.65 -65.04 -28.18
CA THR A 343 29.80 -63.79 -27.45
C THR A 343 29.69 -62.63 -28.44
N ILE A 344 28.87 -61.66 -28.13
CA ILE A 344 28.67 -60.43 -28.92
C ILE A 344 29.96 -59.58 -28.84
N ASP A 345 30.45 -59.17 -29.97
CA ASP A 345 31.64 -58.33 -30.13
C ASP A 345 31.30 -56.82 -29.99
N ALA A 346 32.29 -55.95 -30.17
CA ALA A 346 32.12 -54.50 -30.09
C ALA A 346 31.27 -53.92 -31.22
N ASN A 347 31.02 -54.65 -32.31
CA ASN A 347 30.17 -54.24 -33.42
C ASN A 347 28.72 -54.69 -33.25
N GLY A 348 28.46 -55.49 -32.24
CA GLY A 348 27.11 -56.04 -32.00
C GLY A 348 26.90 -57.39 -32.65
N ASP A 349 27.97 -58.05 -33.14
CA ASP A 349 27.91 -59.34 -33.87
C ASP A 349 28.52 -60.48 -33.09
N ALA A 350 28.03 -61.68 -33.31
CA ALA A 350 28.71 -62.90 -32.88
C ALA A 350 28.79 -63.90 -34.06
N ILE A 351 29.94 -64.49 -34.21
CA ILE A 351 30.17 -65.53 -35.27
C ILE A 351 30.13 -66.89 -34.61
N ILE A 352 29.29 -67.81 -35.18
CA ILE A 352 29.18 -69.19 -34.79
C ILE A 352 29.71 -70.04 -35.93
N GLY A 353 30.72 -70.84 -35.63
CA GLY A 353 31.31 -71.76 -36.59
C GLY A 353 30.98 -73.19 -36.20
N VAL A 354 30.42 -74.02 -37.12
CA VAL A 354 30.13 -75.43 -36.98
C VAL A 354 30.95 -76.14 -38.03
N SER A 355 32.01 -76.86 -37.61
CA SER A 355 32.84 -77.62 -38.53
C SER A 355 32.25 -79.00 -38.77
N LEU A 356 32.11 -79.33 -40.05
CA LEU A 356 31.56 -80.67 -40.47
C LEU A 356 32.71 -81.65 -40.65
N VAL A 357 32.38 -82.95 -40.43
CA VAL A 357 33.34 -84.05 -40.59
C VAL A 357 33.46 -84.47 -42.09
#